data_88cdde39cf010a3a2f806f12185cbe6a
#
_entry.id   88cdde39cf010a3a2f806f12185cbe6a
#
_cell.length_a   1.000
_cell.length_b   1.000
_cell.length_c   1.000
_cell.angle_alpha   90.00
_cell.angle_beta   90.00
_cell.angle_gamma   90.00
#
_symmetry.space_group_name_H-M   'P 1'
#
loop_
_entity.id
_entity.type
_entity.pdbx_description
1 polymer ?
#
loop_
_entity_poly.entity_id
_entity_poly.type
_entity_poly.pdbx_seq_one_letter_code
_entity_poly.pdbx_strand_id
1 'polypeptide(L)'
;MKTVIFDTNVLLDIFVFNDFRAIHIKAALIDKQLRALATPKTVEEFADVISRPLFSLKQSTQEQILSEWRNLATIIQDETLNSAPWQCQDPDDQVFLNLAYTSKPCLLLSKDNELLKLAKKTILEDILISADYSAI
;
A
#
# COMPACT_ATOMS: atom_id res chain seq x y z
N MET A 1 -5.07 17.11 0.79
CA MET A 1 -4.62 15.93 0.02
C MET A 1 -4.73 14.69 0.90
N LYS A 2 -5.42 13.68 0.40
CA LYS A 2 -5.65 12.45 1.16
C LYS A 2 -4.37 11.61 1.24
N THR A 3 -4.03 11.15 2.44
CA THR A 3 -2.91 10.23 2.67
C THR A 3 -3.41 8.80 2.53
N VAL A 4 -2.73 8.00 1.72
CA VAL A 4 -3.14 6.63 1.42
C VAL A 4 -1.94 5.68 1.49
N ILE A 5 -2.22 4.47 1.99
CA ILE A 5 -1.26 3.37 2.03
C ILE A 5 -1.90 2.20 1.27
N PHE A 6 -1.14 1.59 0.38
CA PHE A 6 -1.59 0.45 -0.41
C PHE A 6 -0.89 -0.82 0.06
N ASP A 7 -1.67 -1.82 0.46
CA ASP A 7 -1.15 -3.17 0.63
C ASP A 7 -0.63 -3.70 -0.72
N THR A 8 0.27 -4.65 -0.68
CA THR A 8 0.90 -5.21 -1.88
C THR A 8 -0.11 -5.73 -2.90
N ASN A 9 -1.18 -6.38 -2.45
CA ASN A 9 -2.21 -6.89 -3.37
C ASN A 9 -2.95 -5.77 -4.11
N VAL A 10 -3.05 -4.58 -3.52
CA VAL A 10 -3.63 -3.41 -4.18
C VAL A 10 -2.65 -2.83 -5.20
N LEU A 11 -1.36 -2.80 -4.87
CA LEU A 11 -0.32 -2.39 -5.83
C LEU A 11 -0.30 -3.28 -7.07
N LEU A 12 -0.54 -4.58 -6.89
CA LEU A 12 -0.67 -5.50 -8.03
C LEU A 12 -1.82 -5.09 -8.96
N ASP A 13 -2.97 -4.73 -8.40
CA ASP A 13 -4.11 -4.28 -9.20
C ASP A 13 -3.80 -2.98 -9.96
N ILE A 14 -3.05 -2.06 -9.34
CA ILE A 14 -2.72 -0.78 -9.94
C ILE A 14 -1.67 -0.93 -11.05
N PHE A 15 -0.59 -1.66 -10.81
CA PHE A 15 0.60 -1.63 -11.64
C PHE A 15 0.83 -2.88 -12.50
N VAL A 16 0.29 -4.03 -12.11
CA VAL A 16 0.52 -5.30 -12.82
C VAL A 16 -0.71 -5.70 -13.61
N PHE A 17 -1.85 -5.79 -12.93
CA PHE A 17 -3.08 -6.26 -13.57
C PHE A 17 -3.82 -5.15 -14.32
N ASN A 18 -3.49 -3.90 -14.05
CA ASN A 18 -4.20 -2.74 -14.62
C ASN A 18 -5.72 -2.90 -14.45
N ASP A 19 -6.12 -3.30 -13.25
CA ASP A 19 -7.53 -3.55 -12.92
C ASP A 19 -8.32 -2.26 -13.15
N PHE A 20 -9.44 -2.38 -13.89
CA PHE A 20 -10.23 -1.19 -14.24
C PHE A 20 -10.76 -0.44 -13.00
N ARG A 21 -10.95 -1.14 -11.86
CA ARG A 21 -11.37 -0.51 -10.60
C ARG A 21 -10.30 0.38 -9.99
N ALA A 22 -9.05 0.18 -10.40
CA ALA A 22 -7.90 0.92 -9.87
C ALA A 22 -7.38 2.01 -10.83
N ILE A 23 -7.98 2.17 -12.01
CA ILE A 23 -7.52 3.16 -13.00
C ILE A 23 -7.56 4.57 -12.43
N HIS A 24 -8.63 4.93 -11.73
CA HIS A 24 -8.77 6.26 -11.13
C HIS A 24 -7.74 6.50 -10.03
N ILE A 25 -7.29 5.45 -9.34
CA ILE A 25 -6.25 5.55 -8.30
C ILE A 25 -4.93 5.95 -8.95
N LYS A 26 -4.53 5.26 -10.01
CA LYS A 26 -3.29 5.56 -10.71
C LYS A 26 -3.31 6.99 -11.27
N ALA A 27 -4.43 7.40 -11.86
CA ALA A 27 -4.60 8.74 -12.36
C ALA A 27 -4.45 9.78 -11.24
N ALA A 28 -5.06 9.54 -10.08
CA ALA A 28 -4.96 10.45 -8.94
C ALA A 28 -3.54 10.54 -8.39
N LEU A 29 -2.78 9.45 -8.42
CA LEU A 29 -1.37 9.46 -8.02
C LEU A 29 -0.53 10.30 -8.98
N ILE A 30 -0.72 10.11 -10.29
CA ILE A 30 0.00 10.86 -11.32
C ILE A 30 -0.31 12.36 -11.22
N ASP A 31 -1.57 12.70 -10.99
CA ASP A 31 -2.02 14.10 -10.86
C ASP A 31 -1.71 14.70 -9.48
N LYS A 32 -1.04 13.94 -8.61
CA LYS A 32 -0.64 14.38 -7.26
C LYS A 32 -1.84 14.80 -6.38
N GLN A 33 -2.97 14.15 -6.59
CA GLN A 33 -4.16 14.35 -5.77
C GLN A 33 -4.16 13.48 -4.51
N LEU A 34 -3.26 12.49 -4.45
CA LEU A 34 -3.08 11.61 -3.31
C LEU A 34 -1.64 11.65 -2.84
N ARG A 35 -1.46 11.55 -1.52
CA ARG A 35 -0.16 11.34 -0.93
C ARG A 35 -0.04 9.86 -0.56
N ALA A 36 0.61 9.09 -1.43
CA ALA A 36 0.85 7.67 -1.18
C ALA A 36 2.13 7.49 -0.37
N LEU A 37 2.07 6.65 0.64
CA LEU A 37 3.21 6.36 1.52
C LEU A 37 3.68 4.93 1.33
N ALA A 38 4.99 4.74 1.38
CA ALA A 38 5.63 3.44 1.37
C ALA A 38 6.86 3.48 2.26
N THR A 39 7.41 2.33 2.58
CA THR A 39 8.69 2.22 3.28
C THR A 39 9.64 1.37 2.44
N PRO A 40 10.96 1.40 2.72
CA PRO A 40 11.87 0.49 2.05
C PRO A 40 11.43 -0.98 2.12
N LYS A 41 10.92 -1.42 3.27
CA LYS A 41 10.43 -2.80 3.42
C LYS A 41 9.22 -3.09 2.54
N THR A 42 8.25 -2.17 2.46
CA THR A 42 7.07 -2.40 1.63
C THR A 42 7.41 -2.39 0.14
N VAL A 43 8.36 -1.55 -0.27
CA VAL A 43 8.86 -1.56 -1.66
C VAL A 43 9.59 -2.87 -1.95
N GLU A 44 10.43 -3.36 -1.03
CA GLU A 44 11.15 -4.62 -1.17
C GLU A 44 10.17 -5.80 -1.28
N GLU A 45 9.13 -5.83 -0.46
CA GLU A 45 8.09 -6.85 -0.56
C GLU A 45 7.41 -6.84 -1.92
N PHE A 46 7.05 -5.67 -2.42
CA PHE A 46 6.45 -5.54 -3.74
C PHE A 46 7.39 -6.04 -4.83
N ALA A 47 8.67 -5.68 -4.74
CA ALA A 47 9.70 -6.16 -5.67
C ALA A 47 9.80 -7.68 -5.66
N ASP A 48 9.79 -8.30 -4.49
CA ASP A 48 9.84 -9.75 -4.35
C ASP A 48 8.61 -10.40 -4.98
N VAL A 49 7.42 -9.88 -4.69
CA VAL A 49 6.18 -10.45 -5.21
C VAL A 49 6.13 -10.41 -6.74
N ILE A 50 6.44 -9.26 -7.35
CA ILE A 50 6.37 -9.14 -8.83
C ILE A 50 7.48 -9.91 -9.54
N SER A 51 8.52 -10.34 -8.84
CA SER A 51 9.59 -11.16 -9.41
C SER A 51 9.20 -12.63 -9.54
N ARG A 52 8.07 -13.03 -8.95
CA ARG A 52 7.66 -14.45 -8.96
C ARG A 52 7.24 -14.90 -10.36
N PRO A 53 7.61 -16.14 -10.74
CA PRO A 53 7.28 -16.66 -12.08
C PRO A 53 5.80 -16.64 -12.42
N LEU A 54 4.93 -16.69 -11.40
CA LEU A 54 3.48 -16.62 -11.56
C LEU A 54 3.04 -15.42 -12.42
N PHE A 55 3.73 -14.28 -12.28
CA PHE A 55 3.35 -13.06 -12.98
C PHE A 55 3.97 -12.95 -14.37
N SER A 56 4.95 -13.79 -14.69
CA SER A 56 5.60 -13.84 -16.02
C SER A 56 6.08 -12.47 -16.50
N LEU A 57 6.56 -11.64 -15.60
CA LEU A 57 7.06 -10.31 -15.94
C LEU A 57 8.54 -10.35 -16.27
N LYS A 58 8.93 -9.69 -17.36
CA LYS A 58 10.34 -9.50 -17.70
C LYS A 58 11.01 -8.64 -16.63
N GLN A 59 12.30 -8.85 -16.42
CA GLN A 59 13.05 -8.07 -15.45
C GLN A 59 12.98 -6.56 -15.73
N SER A 60 13.06 -6.17 -17.01
CA SER A 60 12.94 -4.77 -17.40
C SER A 60 11.57 -4.18 -17.03
N THR A 61 10.51 -4.97 -17.16
CA THR A 61 9.16 -4.54 -16.76
C THR A 61 9.05 -4.39 -15.26
N GLN A 62 9.63 -5.33 -14.49
CA GLN A 62 9.66 -5.25 -13.02
C GLN A 62 10.36 -3.99 -12.56
N GLU A 63 11.53 -3.68 -13.12
CA GLU A 63 12.29 -2.47 -12.78
C GLU A 63 11.52 -1.19 -13.11
N GLN A 64 10.83 -1.19 -14.23
CA GLN A 64 10.01 -0.06 -14.66
C GLN A 64 8.85 0.20 -13.69
N ILE A 65 8.17 -0.87 -13.27
CA ILE A 65 7.07 -0.79 -12.30
C ILE A 65 7.59 -0.24 -10.96
N LEU A 66 8.70 -0.77 -10.46
CA LEU A 66 9.26 -0.33 -9.19
C LEU A 66 9.72 1.12 -9.25
N SER A 67 10.32 1.54 -10.36
CA SER A 67 10.75 2.93 -10.55
C SER A 67 9.54 3.86 -10.55
N GLU A 68 8.48 3.49 -11.24
CA GLU A 68 7.24 4.28 -11.28
C GLU A 68 6.62 4.40 -9.88
N TRP A 69 6.52 3.29 -9.16
CA TRP A 69 5.98 3.31 -7.81
C TRP A 69 6.81 4.17 -6.86
N ARG A 70 8.13 4.04 -6.88
CA ARG A 70 9.02 4.86 -6.05
C ARG A 70 8.88 6.35 -6.36
N ASN A 71 8.66 6.71 -7.62
CA ASN A 71 8.49 8.10 -8.02
C ASN A 71 7.14 8.67 -7.58
N LEU A 72 6.11 7.84 -7.49
CA LEU A 72 4.76 8.27 -7.09
C LEU A 72 4.58 8.29 -5.58
N ALA A 73 5.35 7.51 -4.84
CA ALA A 73 5.20 7.37 -3.38
C ALA A 73 6.16 8.28 -2.62
N THR A 74 5.73 8.69 -1.43
CA THR A 74 6.62 9.29 -0.44
C THR A 74 7.17 8.17 0.42
N ILE A 75 8.50 8.05 0.51
CA ILE A 75 9.17 6.98 1.24
C ILE A 75 9.42 7.44 2.68
N ILE A 76 8.87 6.70 3.63
CA ILE A 76 9.07 6.89 5.06
C ILE A 76 10.04 5.79 5.53
N GLN A 77 11.07 6.16 6.27
CA GLN A 77 12.06 5.19 6.73
C GLN A 77 11.48 4.25 7.79
N ASP A 78 11.76 2.96 7.67
CA ASP A 78 11.20 1.95 8.58
C ASP A 78 11.54 2.23 10.04
N GLU A 79 12.75 2.74 10.32
CA GLU A 79 13.22 3.01 11.67
C GLU A 79 12.42 4.11 12.38
N THR A 80 11.70 4.94 11.63
CA THR A 80 10.91 6.06 12.18
C THR A 80 9.50 5.66 12.53
N LEU A 81 9.06 4.43 12.19
CA LEU A 81 7.69 4.01 12.44
C LEU A 81 7.44 3.75 13.91
N ASN A 82 6.30 4.22 14.40
CA ASN A 82 5.80 3.88 15.71
C ASN A 82 5.06 2.54 15.64
N SER A 83 5.18 1.72 16.69
CA SER A 83 4.47 0.45 16.76
C SER A 83 2.98 0.69 16.96
N ALA A 84 2.15 0.14 16.09
CA ALA A 84 0.71 0.20 16.24
C ALA A 84 0.27 -0.68 17.42
N PRO A 85 -0.82 -0.31 18.12
CA PRO A 85 -1.32 -1.11 19.25
C PRO A 85 -1.98 -2.42 18.81
N TRP A 86 -2.21 -2.60 17.52
CA TRP A 86 -2.82 -3.82 16.96
C TRP A 86 -1.73 -4.71 16.39
N GLN A 87 -1.89 -6.03 16.60
CA GLN A 87 -0.93 -7.01 16.13
C GLN A 87 -1.52 -7.84 14.99
N CYS A 88 -0.75 -7.99 13.91
CA CYS A 88 -1.02 -8.97 12.87
C CYS A 88 -0.14 -10.20 13.08
N GLN A 89 -0.64 -11.38 12.69
CA GLN A 89 0.14 -12.60 12.74
C GLN A 89 1.31 -12.55 11.75
N ASP A 90 1.08 -11.97 10.56
CA ASP A 90 2.10 -11.85 9.54
C ASP A 90 2.90 -10.56 9.76
N PRO A 91 4.22 -10.66 9.98
CA PRO A 91 5.08 -9.47 10.12
C PRO A 91 5.05 -8.54 8.92
N ASP A 92 4.82 -9.08 7.71
CA ASP A 92 4.75 -8.25 6.51
C ASP A 92 3.51 -7.35 6.51
N ASP A 93 2.41 -7.82 7.10
CA ASP A 93 1.20 -7.01 7.26
C ASP A 93 1.36 -6.00 8.40
N GLN A 94 2.13 -6.34 9.42
CA GLN A 94 2.36 -5.46 10.56
C GLN A 94 3.00 -4.13 10.16
N VAL A 95 3.87 -4.15 9.15
CA VAL A 95 4.53 -2.91 8.70
C VAL A 95 3.50 -1.91 8.13
N PHE A 96 2.44 -2.38 7.48
CA PHE A 96 1.39 -1.50 6.98
C PHE A 96 0.60 -0.85 8.13
N LEU A 97 0.32 -1.59 9.20
CA LEU A 97 -0.33 -1.04 10.38
C LEU A 97 0.54 0.01 11.08
N ASN A 98 1.82 -0.28 11.21
CA ASN A 98 2.76 0.66 11.84
C ASN A 98 2.88 1.94 11.02
N LEU A 99 2.94 1.81 9.69
CA LEU A 99 3.00 2.96 8.79
C LEU A 99 1.72 3.80 8.90
N ALA A 100 0.56 3.15 8.92
CA ALA A 100 -0.72 3.84 9.05
C ALA A 100 -0.83 4.55 10.41
N TYR A 101 -0.45 3.89 11.47
CA TYR A 101 -0.49 4.46 12.82
C TYR A 101 0.42 5.68 12.95
N THR A 102 1.61 5.61 12.35
CA THR A 102 2.56 6.72 12.34
C THR A 102 2.06 7.90 11.52
N SER A 103 1.29 7.63 10.46
CA SER A 103 0.93 8.62 9.43
C SER A 103 -0.54 9.04 9.49
N LYS A 104 -1.28 8.62 10.52
CA LYS A 104 -2.70 8.98 10.68
C LYS A 104 -2.91 10.50 10.70
N PRO A 105 -4.02 11.02 10.19
CA PRO A 105 -5.14 10.30 9.59
C PRO A 105 -4.81 9.80 8.19
N CYS A 106 -5.27 8.59 7.85
CA CYS A 106 -4.99 8.01 6.54
C CYS A 106 -5.98 6.90 6.17
N LEU A 107 -5.90 6.51 4.90
CA LEU A 107 -6.63 5.38 4.35
C LEU A 107 -5.63 4.26 4.06
N LEU A 108 -5.89 3.06 4.56
CA LEU A 108 -5.14 1.85 4.23
C LEU A 108 -6.03 0.98 3.35
N LEU A 109 -5.69 0.89 2.07
CA LEU A 109 -6.39 0.00 1.13
C LEU A 109 -5.76 -1.38 1.14
N SER A 110 -6.55 -2.39 1.40
CA SER A 110 -6.12 -3.77 1.42
C SER A 110 -7.29 -4.70 1.14
N LYS A 111 -7.00 -5.84 0.51
CA LYS A 111 -7.96 -6.92 0.34
C LYS A 111 -7.72 -8.07 1.33
N ASP A 112 -6.75 -7.92 2.21
CA ASP A 112 -6.38 -8.93 3.19
C ASP A 112 -7.36 -8.92 4.36
N ASN A 113 -8.01 -10.05 4.61
CA ASN A 113 -8.99 -10.18 5.69
C ASN A 113 -8.37 -9.96 7.08
N GLU A 114 -7.08 -10.28 7.27
CA GLU A 114 -6.40 -10.05 8.55
C GLU A 114 -6.28 -8.56 8.88
N LEU A 115 -6.14 -7.71 7.86
CA LEU A 115 -6.15 -6.26 8.04
C LEU A 115 -7.59 -5.74 8.12
N LEU A 116 -8.46 -6.19 7.25
CA LEU A 116 -9.86 -5.71 7.18
C LEU A 116 -10.62 -5.94 8.48
N LYS A 117 -10.35 -7.05 9.18
CA LYS A 117 -11.02 -7.33 10.45
C LYS A 117 -10.66 -6.33 11.56
N LEU A 118 -9.59 -5.57 11.41
CA LEU A 118 -9.18 -4.56 12.36
C LEU A 118 -9.84 -3.20 12.14
N ALA A 119 -10.59 -3.03 11.05
CA ALA A 119 -11.14 -1.73 10.63
C ALA A 119 -11.97 -1.04 11.73
N LYS A 120 -12.76 -1.79 12.50
CA LYS A 120 -13.58 -1.23 13.59
C LYS A 120 -12.73 -0.66 14.73
N LYS A 121 -11.54 -1.20 14.93
CA LYS A 121 -10.60 -0.72 15.96
C LYS A 121 -9.79 0.46 15.46
N THR A 122 -9.28 0.35 14.22
CA THR A 122 -8.37 1.37 13.68
C THR A 122 -9.09 2.69 13.38
N ILE A 123 -10.38 2.66 13.09
CA ILE A 123 -11.14 3.88 12.82
C ILE A 123 -11.16 4.83 14.03
N LEU A 124 -11.03 4.28 15.24
CA LEU A 124 -10.96 5.09 16.46
C LEU A 124 -9.66 5.91 16.52
N GLU A 125 -8.67 5.56 15.72
CA GLU A 125 -7.39 6.26 15.61
C GLU A 125 -7.26 6.94 14.23
N ASP A 126 -8.39 7.25 13.60
CA ASP A 126 -8.43 7.96 12.31
C ASP A 126 -7.72 7.21 11.17
N ILE A 127 -7.76 5.89 11.22
CA ILE A 127 -7.25 5.03 10.14
C ILE A 127 -8.43 4.24 9.58
N LEU A 128 -8.77 4.50 8.32
CA LEU A 128 -9.79 3.74 7.62
C LEU A 128 -9.11 2.60 6.85
N ILE A 129 -9.41 1.35 7.21
CA ILE A 129 -8.98 0.19 6.44
C ILE A 129 -10.16 -0.26 5.56
N SER A 130 -9.94 -0.36 4.27
CA SER A 130 -11.00 -0.69 3.31
C SER A 130 -10.46 -1.47 2.12
N ALA A 131 -11.31 -2.33 1.56
CA ALA A 131 -11.06 -2.98 0.27
C ALA A 131 -11.76 -2.24 -0.87
N ASP A 132 -12.45 -1.15 -0.58
CA ASP A 132 -13.25 -0.41 -1.55
C ASP A 132 -12.40 0.66 -2.22
N TYR A 133 -12.08 0.47 -3.50
CA TYR A 133 -11.26 1.41 -4.27
C TYR A 133 -11.99 2.74 -4.53
N SER A 134 -13.29 2.77 -4.41
CA SER A 134 -14.06 4.03 -4.53
C SER A 134 -13.91 4.93 -3.30
N ALA A 135 -13.24 4.48 -2.24
CA ALA A 135 -12.93 5.31 -1.08
C ALA A 135 -11.94 6.43 -1.40
N ILE A 136 -11.29 6.37 -2.54
CA ILE A 136 -10.36 7.40 -3.03
C ILE A 136 -11.08 8.49 -3.84
#